data_3a8fcb295e658d34f62877f28eaf1179
#
_entry.id   3a8fcb295e658d34f62877f28eaf1179
#
_cell.length_a   1.000
_cell.length_b   1.000
_cell.length_c   1.000
_cell.angle_alpha   90.00
_cell.angle_beta   90.00
_cell.angle_gamma   90.00
#
_symmetry.space_group_name_H-M   'P 1'
#
loop_
_entity.id
_entity.type
_entity.pdbx_description
1 polymer ?
#
loop_
_entity_poly.entity_id
_entity_poly.type
_entity_poly.pdbx_seq_one_letter_code
_entity_poly.pdbx_strand_id
1 'polypeptide(L)'
;MTLTSRGPRPVRAIVYGVGEMGSIVTRLLVERGVEIAGAIGRSTTKVGRDLGEVAGLGRRLGIPVEADAAAVLGRGADIAIVCVGSYLETMFPHFAACLENGINVVTIEEETVFPWTSAPARAQ
;
A
#
# COMPACT_ATOMS: atom_id res chain seq x y z
N MET A 1 20.44 -8.88 -4.87
CA MET A 1 19.46 -9.51 -4.01
C MET A 1 19.34 -10.98 -4.32
N THR A 2 19.23 -11.77 -3.30
CA THR A 2 19.23 -13.20 -3.45
C THR A 2 17.82 -13.76 -3.60
N LEU A 3 17.15 -13.40 -4.66
CA LEU A 3 15.82 -13.92 -4.92
C LEU A 3 15.82 -15.43 -5.03
N THR A 4 16.95 -15.97 -5.47
CA THR A 4 17.08 -17.40 -5.66
C THR A 4 16.87 -18.19 -4.37
N SER A 5 17.26 -17.64 -3.22
CA SER A 5 17.08 -18.32 -1.94
C SER A 5 15.61 -18.39 -1.51
N ARG A 6 14.78 -17.56 -2.09
CA ARG A 6 13.34 -17.51 -1.80
C ARG A 6 12.53 -18.34 -2.78
N GLY A 7 13.17 -18.84 -3.82
CA GLY A 7 12.50 -19.54 -4.89
C GLY A 7 11.57 -18.62 -5.67
N PRO A 8 10.60 -19.20 -6.39
CA PRO A 8 9.70 -18.43 -7.26
C PRO A 8 8.52 -17.78 -6.53
N ARG A 9 8.61 -17.56 -5.24
CA ARG A 9 7.53 -16.96 -4.47
C ARG A 9 7.25 -15.54 -4.97
N PRO A 10 5.99 -15.19 -5.29
CA PRO A 10 5.65 -13.85 -5.72
C PRO A 10 5.80 -12.85 -4.57
N VAL A 11 6.09 -11.61 -4.92
CA VAL A 11 6.09 -10.51 -3.96
C VAL A 11 4.64 -10.29 -3.50
N ARG A 12 4.47 -10.10 -2.19
CA ARG A 12 3.17 -9.83 -1.59
C ARG A 12 3.09 -8.36 -1.21
N ALA A 13 2.10 -7.67 -1.75
CA ALA A 13 1.95 -6.23 -1.59
C ALA A 13 0.62 -5.87 -0.94
N ILE A 14 0.65 -4.83 -0.10
CA ILE A 14 -0.56 -4.21 0.43
C ILE A 14 -0.76 -2.88 -0.31
N VAL A 15 -1.97 -2.65 -0.80
CA VAL A 15 -2.34 -1.36 -1.37
C VAL A 15 -2.91 -0.51 -0.24
N TYR A 16 -2.17 0.49 0.18
CA TYR A 16 -2.53 1.34 1.31
C TYR A 16 -3.05 2.67 0.79
N GLY A 17 -4.33 2.76 0.66
CA GLY A 17 -5.02 3.88 0.05
C GLY A 17 -5.60 3.50 -1.31
N VAL A 18 -6.93 3.47 -1.41
CA VAL A 18 -7.63 2.96 -2.60
C VAL A 18 -8.42 4.09 -3.25
N GLY A 19 -7.72 5.18 -3.57
CA GLY A 19 -8.26 6.25 -4.37
C GLY A 19 -7.90 6.04 -5.83
N GLU A 20 -7.82 7.13 -6.57
CA GLU A 20 -7.49 7.07 -8.00
C GLU A 20 -6.11 6.44 -8.24
N MET A 21 -5.09 6.90 -7.51
CA MET A 21 -3.74 6.36 -7.68
C MET A 21 -3.64 4.93 -7.17
N GLY A 22 -4.27 4.63 -6.05
CA GLY A 22 -4.29 3.26 -5.53
C GLY A 22 -4.96 2.29 -6.49
N SER A 23 -5.97 2.75 -7.21
CA SER A 23 -6.62 1.92 -8.23
C SER A 23 -5.71 1.65 -9.42
N ILE A 24 -4.98 2.67 -9.88
CA ILE A 24 -4.00 2.51 -10.96
C ILE A 24 -2.91 1.53 -10.54
N VAL A 25 -2.38 1.72 -9.33
CA VAL A 25 -1.35 0.84 -8.78
C VAL A 25 -1.85 -0.60 -8.69
N THR A 26 -3.09 -0.80 -8.24
CA THR A 26 -3.67 -2.14 -8.16
C THR A 26 -3.68 -2.82 -9.52
N ARG A 27 -4.12 -2.10 -10.55
CA ARG A 27 -4.16 -2.67 -11.91
C ARG A 27 -2.78 -3.06 -12.40
N LEU A 28 -1.77 -2.22 -12.12
CA LEU A 28 -0.39 -2.51 -12.52
C LEU A 28 0.18 -3.71 -11.77
N LEU A 29 -0.11 -3.83 -10.47
CA LEU A 29 0.37 -4.97 -9.69
C LEU A 29 -0.21 -6.28 -10.21
N VAL A 30 -1.50 -6.30 -10.49
CA VAL A 30 -2.15 -7.49 -11.02
C VAL A 30 -1.56 -7.86 -12.38
N GLU A 31 -1.36 -6.89 -13.25
CA GLU A 31 -0.78 -7.09 -14.57
C GLU A 31 0.63 -7.69 -14.48
N ARG A 32 1.38 -7.31 -13.47
CA ARG A 32 2.76 -7.77 -13.26
C ARG A 32 2.86 -9.05 -12.46
N GLY A 33 1.76 -9.65 -12.09
CA GLY A 33 1.75 -10.90 -11.34
C GLY A 33 2.12 -10.77 -9.88
N VAL A 34 2.02 -9.57 -9.31
CA VAL A 34 2.28 -9.36 -7.89
C VAL A 34 1.06 -9.81 -7.10
N GLU A 35 1.27 -10.57 -6.05
CA GLU A 35 0.19 -11.00 -5.17
C GLU A 35 -0.22 -9.84 -4.26
N ILE A 36 -1.51 -9.52 -4.22
CA ILE A 36 -2.00 -8.48 -3.33
C ILE A 36 -2.47 -9.12 -2.03
N ALA A 37 -1.78 -8.79 -0.94
CA ALA A 37 -2.04 -9.37 0.37
C ALA A 37 -3.18 -8.67 1.11
N GLY A 38 -3.49 -7.43 0.76
CA GLY A 38 -4.55 -6.69 1.39
C GLY A 38 -4.71 -5.30 0.82
N ALA A 39 -5.78 -4.64 1.19
CA ALA A 39 -6.06 -3.28 0.76
C ALA A 39 -6.63 -2.49 1.94
N ILE A 40 -6.17 -1.28 2.11
CA ILE A 40 -6.58 -0.39 3.19
C ILE A 40 -7.19 0.88 2.61
N GLY A 41 -8.40 1.21 3.04
CA GLY A 41 -9.07 2.43 2.60
C GLY A 41 -10.02 2.93 3.68
N ARG A 42 -10.39 4.20 3.60
CA ARG A 42 -11.26 4.83 4.59
C ARG A 42 -12.63 5.23 4.06
N SER A 43 -12.80 5.26 2.75
CA SER A 43 -14.06 5.66 2.16
C SER A 43 -15.17 4.67 2.50
N THR A 44 -16.26 5.16 3.04
CA THR A 44 -17.40 4.31 3.39
C THR A 44 -18.03 3.67 2.16
N THR A 45 -17.83 4.26 0.98
CA THR A 45 -18.35 3.70 -0.26
C THR A 45 -17.47 2.57 -0.82
N LYS A 46 -16.27 2.42 -0.31
CA LYS A 46 -15.31 1.43 -0.81
C LYS A 46 -15.03 0.32 0.20
N VAL A 47 -15.03 0.63 1.49
CA VAL A 47 -14.75 -0.36 2.53
C VAL A 47 -15.78 -1.48 2.45
N GLY A 48 -15.29 -2.71 2.48
CA GLY A 48 -16.12 -3.91 2.36
C GLY A 48 -16.31 -4.38 0.93
N ARG A 49 -15.95 -3.57 -0.06
CA ARG A 49 -16.06 -3.96 -1.47
C ARG A 49 -14.78 -4.64 -1.91
N ASP A 50 -14.89 -5.48 -2.92
CA ASP A 50 -13.72 -6.16 -3.47
C ASP A 50 -12.80 -5.16 -4.16
N LEU A 51 -11.50 -5.30 -3.94
CA LEU A 51 -10.50 -4.41 -4.52
C LEU A 51 -10.54 -4.43 -6.05
N GLY A 52 -10.80 -5.59 -6.65
CA GLY A 52 -10.88 -5.69 -8.11
C GLY A 52 -12.00 -4.83 -8.68
N GLU A 53 -13.13 -4.76 -8.00
CA GLU A 53 -14.23 -3.90 -8.41
C GLU A 53 -13.89 -2.43 -8.21
N VAL A 54 -13.35 -2.09 -7.04
CA VAL A 54 -12.99 -0.70 -6.71
C VAL A 54 -11.92 -0.17 -7.67
N ALA A 55 -10.96 -1.01 -8.05
CA ALA A 55 -9.89 -0.61 -8.94
C ALA A 55 -10.29 -0.62 -10.42
N GLY A 56 -11.47 -1.08 -10.75
CA GLY A 56 -11.95 -1.08 -12.12
C GLY A 56 -11.38 -2.18 -13.00
N LEU A 57 -11.04 -3.33 -12.38
CA LEU A 57 -10.50 -4.47 -13.13
C LEU A 57 -11.55 -5.24 -13.91
N GLY A 58 -12.82 -5.05 -13.58
CA GLY A 58 -13.90 -5.82 -14.19
C GLY A 58 -14.01 -7.24 -13.70
N ARG A 59 -13.28 -7.59 -12.63
CA ARG A 59 -13.35 -8.90 -12.00
C ARG A 59 -13.02 -8.79 -10.52
N ARG A 60 -13.39 -9.80 -9.78
CA ARG A 60 -13.10 -9.84 -8.35
C ARG A 60 -11.71 -10.41 -8.10
N LEU A 61 -11.02 -9.85 -7.11
CA LEU A 61 -9.73 -10.37 -6.66
C LEU A 61 -9.87 -11.20 -5.38
N GLY A 62 -11.01 -11.12 -4.71
CA GLY A 62 -11.19 -11.78 -3.43
C GLY A 62 -10.53 -11.04 -2.28
N ILE A 63 -10.23 -9.76 -2.45
CA ILE A 63 -9.52 -8.94 -1.47
C ILE A 63 -10.44 -7.77 -1.08
N PRO A 64 -11.02 -7.79 0.12
CA PRO A 64 -11.88 -6.69 0.55
C PRO A 64 -11.05 -5.47 0.92
N VAL A 65 -11.57 -4.28 0.65
CA VAL A 65 -10.98 -3.05 1.16
C VAL A 65 -11.37 -2.94 2.63
N GLU A 66 -10.39 -2.77 3.50
CA GLU A 66 -10.59 -2.73 4.94
C GLU A 66 -10.16 -1.39 5.52
N ALA A 67 -10.89 -0.91 6.52
CA ALA A 67 -10.55 0.35 7.19
C ALA A 67 -9.54 0.16 8.32
N ASP A 68 -9.43 -1.03 8.86
CA ASP A 68 -8.54 -1.32 9.98
C ASP A 68 -7.13 -1.61 9.48
N ALA A 69 -6.32 -0.56 9.39
CA ALA A 69 -4.95 -0.68 8.90
C ALA A 69 -4.12 -1.63 9.78
N ALA A 70 -4.29 -1.56 11.10
CA ALA A 70 -3.51 -2.42 12.00
C ALA A 70 -3.78 -3.90 11.74
N ALA A 71 -5.04 -4.26 11.48
CA ALA A 71 -5.40 -5.64 11.20
C ALA A 71 -4.77 -6.12 9.89
N VAL A 72 -4.82 -5.29 8.85
CA VAL A 72 -4.26 -5.64 7.53
C VAL A 72 -2.74 -5.77 7.61
N LEU A 73 -2.07 -4.78 8.21
CA LEU A 73 -0.61 -4.78 8.32
C LEU A 73 -0.12 -5.91 9.22
N GLY A 74 -0.88 -6.25 10.24
CA GLY A 74 -0.53 -7.33 11.16
C GLY A 74 -0.51 -8.71 10.51
N ARG A 75 -1.18 -8.88 9.38
CA ARG A 75 -1.14 -10.15 8.63
C ARG A 75 0.13 -10.33 7.84
N GLY A 76 0.90 -9.26 7.65
CA GLY A 76 2.20 -9.32 6.98
C GLY A 76 2.15 -9.22 5.47
N ALA A 77 3.20 -8.66 4.92
CA ALA A 77 3.42 -8.55 3.47
C ALA A 77 4.89 -8.20 3.27
N ASP A 78 5.34 -8.23 2.03
CA ASP A 78 6.71 -7.81 1.71
C ASP A 78 6.81 -6.30 1.58
N ILE A 79 5.78 -5.67 1.05
CA ILE A 79 5.80 -4.26 0.72
C ILE A 79 4.40 -3.65 0.85
N ALA A 80 4.34 -2.38 1.22
CA ALA A 80 3.11 -1.61 1.19
C ALA A 80 3.32 -0.43 0.25
N ILE A 81 2.38 -0.23 -0.65
CA ILE A 81 2.40 0.92 -1.56
C ILE A 81 1.42 1.93 -1.02
N VAL A 82 1.95 3.03 -0.49
CA VAL A 82 1.18 4.01 0.25
C VAL A 82 0.77 5.17 -0.65
N CYS A 83 -0.54 5.30 -0.85
CA CYS A 83 -1.14 6.26 -1.77
C CYS A 83 -2.26 7.05 -1.09
N VAL A 84 -2.06 7.47 0.17
CA VAL A 84 -3.13 8.08 0.97
C VAL A 84 -3.10 9.60 1.00
N GLY A 85 -2.04 10.23 0.50
CA GLY A 85 -1.95 11.68 0.51
C GLY A 85 -0.72 12.16 -0.23
N SER A 86 -0.45 13.46 -0.14
CA SER A 86 0.67 14.07 -0.86
C SER A 86 1.68 14.76 0.05
N TYR A 87 1.35 14.94 1.33
CA TYR A 87 2.20 15.67 2.26
C TYR A 87 2.80 14.73 3.30
N LEU A 88 4.11 14.82 3.50
CA LEU A 88 4.86 13.92 4.39
C LEU A 88 4.30 13.90 5.81
N GLU A 89 3.94 15.06 6.35
CA GLU A 89 3.41 15.11 7.72
C GLU A 89 2.12 14.33 7.89
N THR A 90 1.24 14.33 6.89
CA THR A 90 0.00 13.57 6.94
C THR A 90 0.21 12.10 6.66
N MET A 91 1.24 11.75 5.90
CA MET A 91 1.51 10.37 5.51
C MET A 91 2.44 9.64 6.47
N PHE A 92 3.21 10.37 7.26
CA PHE A 92 4.22 9.75 8.10
C PHE A 92 3.68 8.66 9.04
N PRO A 93 2.53 8.83 9.71
CA PRO A 93 2.00 7.78 10.56
C PRO A 93 1.72 6.48 9.80
N HIS A 94 1.34 6.57 8.54
CA HIS A 94 1.09 5.39 7.69
C HIS A 94 2.40 4.67 7.38
N PHE A 95 3.46 5.43 7.08
CA PHE A 95 4.78 4.86 6.84
C PHE A 95 5.29 4.15 8.08
N ALA A 96 5.19 4.82 9.24
CA ALA A 96 5.65 4.26 10.50
C ALA A 96 4.92 2.96 10.83
N ALA A 97 3.61 2.92 10.62
CA ALA A 97 2.82 1.72 10.88
C ALA A 97 3.30 0.53 10.03
N CYS A 98 3.61 0.78 8.76
CA CYS A 98 4.13 -0.27 7.89
C CYS A 98 5.48 -0.77 8.39
N LEU A 99 6.40 0.14 8.66
CA LEU A 99 7.75 -0.22 9.11
C LEU A 99 7.74 -0.95 10.45
N GLU A 100 6.85 -0.55 11.36
CA GLU A 100 6.71 -1.23 12.64
C GLU A 100 6.25 -2.67 12.50
N ASN A 101 5.58 -2.99 11.39
CA ASN A 101 5.15 -4.35 11.08
C ASN A 101 6.15 -5.08 10.18
N GLY A 102 7.34 -4.51 9.98
CA GLY A 102 8.38 -5.14 9.16
C GLY A 102 8.09 -5.12 7.67
N ILE A 103 7.24 -4.21 7.22
CA ILE A 103 6.83 -4.10 5.84
C ILE A 103 7.56 -2.93 5.18
N ASN A 104 8.20 -3.17 4.05
CA ASN A 104 8.87 -2.11 3.29
C ASN A 104 7.83 -1.16 2.68
N VAL A 105 8.20 0.11 2.57
CA VAL A 105 7.28 1.15 2.08
C VAL A 105 7.74 1.67 0.73
N VAL A 106 6.80 1.74 -0.22
CA VAL A 106 6.96 2.48 -1.47
C VAL A 106 5.87 3.53 -1.49
N THR A 107 6.22 4.76 -1.81
CA THR A 107 5.25 5.85 -1.86
C THR A 107 5.44 6.69 -3.12
N ILE A 108 4.36 7.34 -3.54
CA ILE A 108 4.38 8.31 -4.62
C ILE A 108 4.30 9.74 -4.07
N GLU A 109 4.40 9.89 -2.75
CA GLU A 109 4.31 11.17 -2.09
C GLU A 109 5.53 12.03 -2.45
N GLU A 110 5.29 13.30 -2.83
CA GLU A 110 6.32 14.18 -3.36
C GLU A 110 7.28 14.73 -2.31
N GLU A 111 6.79 14.98 -1.10
CA GLU A 111 7.60 15.60 -0.06
C GLU A 111 8.67 14.70 0.51
N THR A 112 8.57 13.40 0.29
CA THR A 112 9.62 12.48 0.74
C THR A 112 10.94 12.70 0.01
N VAL A 113 10.91 13.36 -1.14
CA VAL A 113 12.12 13.68 -1.91
C VAL A 113 12.95 14.75 -1.19
N PHE A 114 12.29 15.69 -0.49
CA PHE A 114 12.95 16.76 0.22
C PHE A 114 12.45 16.90 1.66
N PRO A 115 12.60 15.85 2.49
CA PRO A 115 12.07 15.86 3.85
C PRO A 115 12.70 16.92 4.76
N TRP A 116 13.92 17.35 4.45
CA TRP A 116 14.63 18.37 5.25
C TRP A 116 13.99 19.76 5.13
N THR A 117 13.27 20.01 4.04
CA THR A 117 12.60 21.30 3.86
C THR A 117 11.15 21.27 4.30
N SER A 118 10.44 20.13 4.06
CA SER A 118 9.02 20.04 4.37
C SER A 118 8.72 19.46 5.75
N ALA A 119 9.58 18.59 6.26
CA ALA A 119 9.40 17.95 7.56
C ALA A 119 10.76 17.58 8.17
N PRO A 120 11.54 18.58 8.63
CA PRO A 120 12.90 18.31 9.10
C PRO A 120 13.01 17.27 10.22
N ALA A 121 12.02 17.23 11.13
CA ALA A 121 12.03 16.29 12.23
C ALA A 121 11.91 14.84 11.75
N ARG A 122 11.34 14.61 10.59
CA ARG A 122 11.17 13.27 10.01
C ARG A 122 12.36 12.81 9.19
N ALA A 123 13.24 13.72 8.83
CA ALA A 123 14.42 13.43 8.03
C ALA A 123 15.51 12.74 8.82
N GLN A 124 15.46 12.84 10.14
CA GLN A 124 16.42 12.18 11.02
C GLN A 124 15.94 10.77 11.41
#